data_4948bda60683483193898f0dd5b88a12
#
_entry.id   4948bda60683483193898f0dd5b88a12
#
_cell.length_a   1.000
_cell.length_b   1.000
_cell.length_c   1.000
_cell.angle_alpha   90.00
_cell.angle_beta   90.00
_cell.angle_gamma   90.00
#
_symmetry.space_group_name_H-M   'P 1'
#
loop_
_entity.id
_entity.type
_entity.pdbx_description
1 polymer ?
#
loop_
_entity_poly.entity_id
_entity_poly.type
_entity_poly.pdbx_seq_one_letter_code
_entity_poly.pdbx_strand_id
1 'polypeptide(L)'
;MRGIVQRINALVVLLATALQLSSCTSSFGDDPEYVGRVVSIAHIKSLCRSQAEAITEDLTIVGRVVANDKLGELNRAIAIMDDTAGIELKIDVDYIDLEIPLYSEVTIRCSGLWLGREGEKIVLGAEPMSHYVVDRVASEELRNVVKSVTLPDDMPVSHRRTIAEINPLDMSCLVRIENMRFAEAEDGVKWCNRDEETGRYITTVRYAEDDTGVIGIVVDGDCDYRMEQIPSDDVTCYAIVDSYASQRVLRITNHGIIHP
;
A
#
# COMPACT_ATOMS: atom_id res chain seq x y z
N MET A 1 42.63 27.74 42.35
CA MET A 1 41.21 27.56 42.05
C MET A 1 40.80 27.99 40.62
N ARG A 2 41.57 28.77 39.84
CA ARG A 2 41.20 29.17 38.45
C ARG A 2 41.42 28.11 37.38
N GLY A 3 42.25 27.10 37.61
CA GLY A 3 42.57 26.09 36.59
C GLY A 3 41.57 24.91 36.49
N ILE A 4 40.76 24.68 37.53
CA ILE A 4 39.81 23.58 37.56
C ILE A 4 38.48 23.95 36.85
N VAL A 5 38.05 25.20 36.96
CA VAL A 5 36.83 25.71 36.34
C VAL A 5 36.95 25.75 34.82
N GLN A 6 38.17 26.05 34.29
CA GLN A 6 38.39 26.08 32.83
C GLN A 6 38.40 24.70 32.19
N ARG A 7 38.78 23.65 32.92
CA ARG A 7 38.73 22.25 32.40
C ARG A 7 37.35 21.64 32.41
N ILE A 8 36.51 22.07 33.33
CA ILE A 8 35.10 21.61 33.42
C ILE A 8 34.30 22.22 32.26
N ASN A 9 34.49 23.49 31.93
CA ASN A 9 33.81 24.14 30.81
C ASN A 9 34.23 23.56 29.44
N ALA A 10 35.47 23.13 29.26
CA ALA A 10 35.90 22.46 28.05
C ALA A 10 35.31 21.06 27.87
N LEU A 11 35.10 20.33 28.99
CA LEU A 11 34.49 18.98 28.95
C LEU A 11 33.00 19.02 28.68
N VAL A 12 32.28 20.05 29.18
CA VAL A 12 30.85 20.23 28.95
C VAL A 12 30.57 20.66 27.51
N VAL A 13 31.42 21.45 26.91
CA VAL A 13 31.31 21.84 25.49
C VAL A 13 31.62 20.68 24.56
N LEU A 14 32.51 19.75 24.91
CA LEU A 14 32.78 18.55 24.11
C LEU A 14 31.67 17.50 24.22
N LEU A 15 30.92 17.43 25.31
CA LEU A 15 29.77 16.51 25.45
C LEU A 15 28.51 17.05 24.75
N ALA A 16 28.39 18.36 24.57
CA ALA A 16 27.26 18.98 23.90
C ALA A 16 27.27 18.86 22.37
N THR A 17 28.46 18.58 21.79
CA THR A 17 28.60 18.41 20.33
C THR A 17 28.47 16.96 19.86
N ALA A 18 28.32 16.01 20.77
CA ALA A 18 28.16 14.58 20.43
C ALA A 18 26.70 14.11 20.36
N LEU A 19 25.71 14.98 20.63
CA LEU A 19 24.30 14.72 20.33
C LEU A 19 23.87 15.39 19.02
N GLN A 20 24.59 15.14 17.97
CA GLN A 20 24.00 15.22 16.64
C GLN A 20 23.18 13.94 16.49
N LEU A 21 21.90 14.11 16.71
CA LEU A 21 20.87 13.15 16.35
C LEU A 21 21.18 12.67 14.92
N SER A 22 21.55 11.40 14.79
CA SER A 22 21.42 10.70 13.52
C SER A 22 19.95 10.78 13.17
N SER A 23 19.58 11.80 12.41
CA SER A 23 18.37 11.77 11.60
C SER A 23 18.47 10.45 10.81
N CYS A 24 17.58 9.52 11.03
CA CYS A 24 17.36 8.43 10.09
C CYS A 24 17.01 9.10 8.76
N THR A 25 18.03 9.33 7.95
CA THR A 25 17.81 9.59 6.53
C THR A 25 17.20 8.33 5.98
N SER A 26 16.00 8.46 5.42
CA SER A 26 15.37 7.41 4.63
C SER A 26 16.44 6.82 3.71
N SER A 27 16.47 5.48 3.59
CA SER A 27 17.46 4.79 2.74
C SER A 27 17.35 5.16 1.25
N PHE A 28 16.27 5.83 0.88
CA PHE A 28 16.08 6.48 -0.42
C PHE A 28 16.72 7.87 -0.35
N GLY A 29 17.91 8.00 -0.94
CA GLY A 29 18.55 9.31 -1.09
C GLY A 29 17.77 10.18 -2.07
N ASP A 30 17.67 11.47 -1.78
CA ASP A 30 17.27 12.45 -2.77
C ASP A 30 18.26 12.35 -3.94
N ASP A 31 17.85 11.79 -5.06
CA ASP A 31 18.59 11.88 -6.32
C ASP A 31 17.95 13.01 -7.15
N PRO A 32 18.45 14.25 -7.01
CA PRO A 32 17.85 15.40 -7.66
C PRO A 32 18.05 15.41 -9.19
N GLU A 33 18.82 14.45 -9.71
CA GLU A 33 19.24 14.47 -11.12
C GLU A 33 18.31 13.70 -12.05
N TYR A 34 17.35 12.91 -11.49
CA TYR A 34 16.46 12.14 -12.31
C TYR A 34 15.01 12.64 -12.26
N VAL A 35 14.66 13.47 -13.21
CA VAL A 35 13.27 13.85 -13.49
C VAL A 35 12.92 13.41 -14.90
N GLY A 36 12.55 12.13 -15.07
CA GLY A 36 11.83 11.70 -16.26
C GLY A 36 10.51 12.49 -16.40
N ARG A 37 9.81 12.33 -17.51
CA ARG A 37 8.52 12.99 -17.71
C ARG A 37 7.51 12.49 -16.67
N VAL A 38 7.11 13.37 -15.75
CA VAL A 38 6.06 13.06 -14.77
C VAL A 38 4.71 12.99 -15.50
N VAL A 39 4.00 11.89 -15.27
CA VAL A 39 2.67 11.62 -15.83
C VAL A 39 1.73 11.12 -14.75
N SER A 40 0.43 11.18 -15.01
CA SER A 40 -0.57 10.63 -14.09
C SER A 40 -0.59 9.10 -14.09
N ILE A 41 -1.07 8.50 -13.01
CA ILE A 41 -1.30 7.05 -12.93
C ILE A 41 -2.30 6.61 -13.99
N ALA A 42 -3.35 7.40 -14.27
CA ALA A 42 -4.29 7.10 -15.35
C ALA A 42 -3.61 7.01 -16.72
N HIS A 43 -2.60 7.87 -16.98
CA HIS A 43 -1.83 7.79 -18.21
C HIS A 43 -1.05 6.46 -18.28
N ILE A 44 -0.33 6.08 -17.23
CA ILE A 44 0.37 4.78 -17.19
C ILE A 44 -0.62 3.62 -17.42
N LYS A 45 -1.76 3.63 -16.73
CA LYS A 45 -2.79 2.58 -16.92
C LYS A 45 -3.31 2.52 -18.35
N SER A 46 -3.39 3.66 -19.05
CA SER A 46 -3.84 3.72 -20.45
C SER A 46 -2.88 3.05 -21.45
N LEU A 47 -1.64 2.84 -21.07
CA LEU A 47 -0.63 2.13 -21.88
C LEU A 47 -0.82 0.60 -21.81
N CYS A 48 -1.58 0.08 -20.82
CA CYS A 48 -1.77 -1.35 -20.62
C CYS A 48 -2.55 -1.98 -21.77
N ARG A 49 -1.95 -3.01 -22.38
CA ARG A 49 -2.55 -3.78 -23.48
C ARG A 49 -3.05 -5.16 -22.98
N SER A 50 -3.41 -6.01 -23.93
CA SER A 50 -3.90 -7.37 -23.64
C SER A 50 -2.80 -8.29 -23.08
N GLN A 51 -1.54 -8.04 -23.43
CA GLN A 51 -0.38 -8.75 -22.91
C GLN A 51 0.45 -7.77 -22.08
N ALA A 52 1.21 -8.30 -21.12
CA ALA A 52 2.16 -7.48 -20.37
C ALA A 52 3.26 -6.96 -21.30
N GLU A 53 3.59 -5.70 -21.15
CA GLU A 53 4.60 -5.01 -21.97
C GLU A 53 5.48 -4.11 -21.10
N ALA A 54 6.75 -3.97 -21.50
CA ALA A 54 7.67 -3.05 -20.87
C ALA A 54 7.33 -1.59 -21.20
N ILE A 55 7.41 -0.73 -20.21
CA ILE A 55 7.35 0.72 -20.39
C ILE A 55 8.73 1.19 -20.86
N THR A 56 8.85 1.53 -22.14
CA THR A 56 10.12 1.94 -22.75
C THR A 56 10.35 3.44 -22.71
N GLU A 57 9.28 4.24 -22.53
CA GLU A 57 9.38 5.68 -22.37
C GLU A 57 9.91 6.04 -20.98
N ASP A 58 10.62 7.18 -20.89
CA ASP A 58 11.14 7.69 -19.63
C ASP A 58 10.05 8.42 -18.85
N LEU A 59 9.21 7.61 -18.17
CA LEU A 59 8.03 8.06 -17.44
C LEU A 59 8.23 7.88 -15.94
N THR A 60 7.67 8.82 -15.19
CA THR A 60 7.65 8.85 -13.74
C THR A 60 6.24 9.14 -13.25
N ILE A 61 5.80 8.47 -12.20
CA ILE A 61 4.58 8.81 -11.47
C ILE A 61 4.93 9.30 -10.07
N VAL A 62 4.08 10.18 -9.53
CA VAL A 62 4.09 10.62 -8.14
C VAL A 62 2.73 10.31 -7.55
N GLY A 63 2.68 9.72 -6.35
CA GLY A 63 1.43 9.39 -5.72
C GLY A 63 1.59 9.00 -4.25
N ARG A 64 0.47 8.78 -3.57
CA ARG A 64 0.40 8.41 -2.17
C ARG A 64 0.25 6.90 -2.03
N VAL A 65 1.03 6.32 -1.14
CA VAL A 65 0.88 4.89 -0.78
C VAL A 65 -0.40 4.72 0.03
N VAL A 66 -1.35 3.97 -0.49
CA VAL A 66 -2.66 3.75 0.13
C VAL A 66 -2.85 2.34 0.68
N ALA A 67 -1.94 1.41 0.35
CA ALA A 67 -1.83 0.09 0.96
C ALA A 67 -0.39 -0.42 0.86
N ASN A 68 0.04 -1.18 1.85
CA ASN A 68 1.30 -1.92 1.90
C ASN A 68 1.16 -3.18 2.76
N ASP A 69 2.26 -3.80 3.17
CA ASP A 69 2.28 -5.05 3.94
C ASP A 69 2.29 -4.86 5.47
N LYS A 70 2.10 -3.64 5.98
CA LYS A 70 2.24 -3.30 7.40
C LYS A 70 1.49 -4.25 8.35
N LEU A 71 0.28 -4.64 7.99
CA LEU A 71 -0.54 -5.57 8.79
C LEU A 71 -0.81 -6.89 8.02
N GLY A 72 -0.02 -7.18 6.98
CA GLY A 72 -0.20 -8.35 6.13
C GLY A 72 -1.37 -8.25 5.16
N GLU A 73 -1.85 -7.03 4.90
CA GLU A 73 -3.03 -6.79 4.04
C GLU A 73 -2.69 -6.86 2.56
N LEU A 74 -1.50 -6.42 2.16
CA LEU A 74 -1.03 -6.44 0.77
C LEU A 74 0.41 -6.94 0.71
N ASN A 75 0.58 -8.26 0.59
CA ASN A 75 1.88 -8.90 0.69
C ASN A 75 2.77 -8.62 -0.54
N ARG A 76 4.01 -8.12 -0.29
CA ARG A 76 5.05 -7.85 -1.30
C ARG A 76 4.55 -6.96 -2.44
N ALA A 77 3.78 -5.96 -2.10
CA ALA A 77 3.29 -4.95 -3.02
C ALA A 77 2.94 -3.67 -2.27
N ILE A 78 2.86 -2.57 -3.01
CA ILE A 78 2.25 -1.33 -2.55
C ILE A 78 1.18 -0.89 -3.53
N ALA A 79 0.08 -0.33 -3.03
CA ALA A 79 -0.87 0.39 -3.85
C ALA A 79 -0.59 1.89 -3.75
N ILE A 80 -0.50 2.53 -4.90
CA ILE A 80 -0.17 3.96 -5.05
C ILE A 80 -1.35 4.63 -5.74
N MET A 81 -1.75 5.79 -5.25
CA MET A 81 -2.87 6.56 -5.80
C MET A 81 -2.47 8.01 -6.01
N ASP A 82 -2.85 8.59 -7.14
CA ASP A 82 -2.88 10.03 -7.40
C ASP A 82 -4.32 10.52 -7.57
N ASP A 83 -4.52 11.78 -7.94
CA ASP A 83 -5.85 12.35 -8.17
C ASP A 83 -6.60 11.72 -9.35
N THR A 84 -5.95 10.91 -10.16
CA THR A 84 -6.50 10.35 -11.40
C THR A 84 -6.83 8.86 -11.33
N ALA A 85 -6.06 8.08 -10.59
CA ALA A 85 -6.21 6.62 -10.49
C ALA A 85 -5.34 6.01 -9.37
N GLY A 86 -5.55 4.71 -9.13
CA GLY A 86 -4.65 3.88 -8.33
C GLY A 86 -3.95 2.81 -9.17
N ILE A 87 -2.77 2.38 -8.73
CA ILE A 87 -2.00 1.29 -9.36
C ILE A 87 -1.25 0.50 -8.29
N GLU A 88 -1.04 -0.79 -8.52
CA GLU A 88 -0.24 -1.64 -7.64
C GLU A 88 1.15 -1.85 -8.22
N LEU A 89 2.19 -1.72 -7.41
CA LEU A 89 3.57 -2.07 -7.73
C LEU A 89 3.96 -3.33 -6.95
N LYS A 90 4.32 -4.38 -7.68
CA LYS A 90 4.83 -5.65 -7.13
C LYS A 90 6.30 -5.52 -6.74
N ILE A 91 6.64 -5.88 -5.50
CA ILE A 91 7.99 -5.71 -4.94
C ILE A 91 8.38 -6.99 -4.21
N ASP A 92 9.61 -7.47 -4.41
CA ASP A 92 10.14 -8.66 -3.71
C ASP A 92 10.92 -8.27 -2.45
N VAL A 93 10.22 -7.59 -1.54
CA VAL A 93 10.74 -7.18 -0.24
C VAL A 93 9.70 -7.53 0.82
N ASP A 94 10.12 -8.18 1.89
CA ASP A 94 9.30 -8.38 3.09
C ASP A 94 9.41 -7.14 3.98
N TYR A 95 8.33 -6.78 4.67
CA TYR A 95 8.27 -5.59 5.53
C TYR A 95 8.57 -4.29 4.79
N ILE A 96 8.00 -4.15 3.59
CA ILE A 96 8.19 -2.95 2.77
C ILE A 96 7.68 -1.69 3.45
N ASP A 97 6.77 -1.81 4.42
CA ASP A 97 6.26 -0.72 5.24
C ASP A 97 7.34 0.03 6.04
N LEU A 98 8.46 -0.63 6.33
CA LEU A 98 9.61 0.00 7.00
C LEU A 98 10.38 0.96 6.08
N GLU A 99 10.41 0.68 4.78
CA GLU A 99 11.07 1.52 3.78
C GLU A 99 10.09 2.47 3.10
N ILE A 100 8.87 2.03 2.86
CA ILE A 100 7.80 2.79 2.20
C ILE A 100 6.56 2.79 3.12
N PRO A 101 6.53 3.67 4.11
CA PRO A 101 5.43 3.75 5.06
C PRO A 101 4.09 4.05 4.39
N LEU A 102 3.02 3.54 4.98
CA LEU A 102 1.66 3.87 4.55
C LEU A 102 1.46 5.39 4.58
N TYR A 103 0.78 5.92 3.58
CA TYR A 103 0.50 7.34 3.33
C TYR A 103 1.69 8.20 2.93
N SER A 104 2.89 7.62 2.76
CA SER A 104 4.00 8.38 2.17
C SER A 104 3.69 8.74 0.72
N GLU A 105 4.24 9.86 0.27
CA GLU A 105 4.32 10.21 -1.14
C GLU A 105 5.56 9.56 -1.74
N VAL A 106 5.39 8.90 -2.87
CA VAL A 106 6.46 8.21 -3.56
C VAL A 106 6.60 8.70 -4.99
N THR A 107 7.84 8.79 -5.46
CA THR A 107 8.17 9.01 -6.86
C THR A 107 8.66 7.70 -7.47
N ILE A 108 7.96 7.18 -8.46
CA ILE A 108 8.25 5.89 -9.10
C ILE A 108 8.69 6.12 -10.53
N ARG A 109 9.90 5.67 -10.86
CA ARG A 109 10.37 5.58 -12.24
C ARG A 109 9.73 4.36 -12.89
N CYS A 110 8.92 4.59 -13.91
CA CYS A 110 8.19 3.53 -14.60
C CYS A 110 8.99 2.92 -15.77
N SER A 111 10.01 3.63 -16.27
CA SER A 111 10.87 3.14 -17.37
C SER A 111 11.52 1.82 -17.01
N GLY A 112 11.36 0.81 -17.87
CA GLY A 112 11.87 -0.55 -17.64
C GLY A 112 10.95 -1.45 -16.81
N LEU A 113 9.93 -0.91 -16.14
CA LEU A 113 8.91 -1.72 -15.52
C LEU A 113 7.96 -2.31 -16.57
N TRP A 114 7.39 -3.45 -16.24
CA TRP A 114 6.36 -4.11 -17.02
C TRP A 114 4.97 -3.77 -16.47
N LEU A 115 4.06 -3.51 -17.39
CA LEU A 115 2.67 -3.19 -17.10
C LEU A 115 1.80 -4.35 -17.56
N GLY A 116 0.98 -4.89 -16.67
CA GLY A 116 0.14 -6.05 -16.96
C GLY A 116 -1.23 -5.97 -16.29
N ARG A 117 -2.11 -6.95 -16.60
CA ARG A 117 -3.47 -6.99 -16.12
C ARG A 117 -3.75 -8.27 -15.34
N GLU A 118 -4.10 -8.13 -14.07
CA GLU A 118 -4.58 -9.22 -13.19
C GLU A 118 -6.08 -9.05 -12.93
N GLY A 119 -6.92 -9.76 -13.67
CA GLY A 119 -8.36 -9.54 -13.63
C GLY A 119 -8.74 -8.13 -14.11
N GLU A 120 -9.41 -7.36 -13.28
CA GLU A 120 -9.73 -5.94 -13.56
C GLU A 120 -8.57 -5.00 -13.18
N LYS A 121 -7.63 -5.46 -12.35
CA LYS A 121 -6.53 -4.67 -11.83
C LYS A 121 -5.38 -4.54 -12.84
N ILE A 122 -4.80 -3.36 -12.93
CA ILE A 122 -3.56 -3.11 -13.68
C ILE A 122 -2.43 -2.98 -12.67
N VAL A 123 -1.33 -3.69 -12.94
CA VAL A 123 -0.19 -3.81 -12.03
C VAL A 123 1.11 -3.45 -12.74
N LEU A 124 2.04 -2.87 -11.98
CA LEU A 124 3.43 -2.66 -12.35
C LEU A 124 4.31 -3.72 -11.67
N GLY A 125 5.38 -4.11 -12.33
CA GLY A 125 6.37 -5.03 -11.77
C GLY A 125 7.58 -5.18 -12.67
N ALA A 126 8.35 -6.23 -12.44
CA ALA A 126 9.48 -6.62 -13.27
C ALA A 126 9.02 -7.45 -14.49
N GLU A 127 9.95 -7.72 -15.39
CA GLU A 127 9.75 -8.61 -16.54
C GLU A 127 9.20 -9.97 -16.08
N PRO A 128 8.11 -10.47 -16.70
CA PRO A 128 7.55 -11.77 -16.33
C PRO A 128 8.48 -12.91 -16.72
N MET A 129 9.16 -13.49 -15.76
CA MET A 129 10.04 -14.64 -15.90
C MET A 129 9.38 -15.95 -15.44
N SER A 130 8.19 -15.85 -14.84
CA SER A 130 7.42 -16.94 -14.26
C SER A 130 6.04 -17.04 -14.91
N HIS A 131 5.11 -17.66 -14.21
CA HIS A 131 3.71 -17.76 -14.64
C HIS A 131 2.85 -16.53 -14.24
N TYR A 132 3.46 -15.56 -13.59
CA TYR A 132 2.77 -14.30 -13.22
C TYR A 132 2.65 -13.36 -14.42
N VAL A 133 1.68 -12.47 -14.36
CA VAL A 133 1.48 -11.42 -15.39
C VAL A 133 2.65 -10.46 -15.43
N VAL A 134 3.15 -10.06 -14.27
CA VAL A 134 4.43 -9.38 -14.05
C VAL A 134 5.10 -10.00 -12.85
N ASP A 135 6.42 -10.08 -12.84
CA ASP A 135 7.16 -10.48 -11.64
C ASP A 135 7.35 -9.30 -10.68
N ARG A 136 7.89 -9.60 -9.50
CA ARG A 136 8.18 -8.58 -8.48
C ARG A 136 9.50 -7.87 -8.79
N VAL A 137 9.54 -6.58 -8.54
CA VAL A 137 10.80 -5.80 -8.56
C VAL A 137 11.69 -6.34 -7.45
N ALA A 138 12.88 -6.81 -7.81
CA ALA A 138 13.85 -7.33 -6.86
C ALA A 138 14.32 -6.25 -5.87
N SER A 139 14.69 -6.65 -4.66
CA SER A 139 15.10 -5.73 -3.60
C SER A 139 16.28 -4.85 -4.00
N GLU A 140 17.25 -5.40 -4.74
CA GLU A 140 18.42 -4.68 -5.26
C GLU A 140 18.07 -3.62 -6.31
N GLU A 141 16.95 -3.80 -7.02
CA GLU A 141 16.46 -2.86 -8.03
C GLU A 141 15.51 -1.79 -7.46
N LEU A 142 15.07 -1.96 -6.21
CA LEU A 142 14.06 -1.07 -5.62
C LEU A 142 14.46 0.40 -5.68
N ARG A 143 15.74 0.73 -5.40
CA ARG A 143 16.26 2.11 -5.46
C ARG A 143 16.32 2.69 -6.88
N ASN A 144 16.38 1.83 -7.89
CA ASN A 144 16.31 2.24 -9.29
C ASN A 144 14.88 2.59 -9.70
N VAL A 145 13.90 2.04 -9.03
CA VAL A 145 12.47 2.21 -9.28
C VAL A 145 11.87 3.30 -8.38
N VAL A 146 12.08 3.20 -7.07
CA VAL A 146 11.59 4.19 -6.09
C VAL A 146 12.63 5.27 -5.89
N LYS A 147 12.35 6.48 -6.38
CA LYS A 147 13.31 7.59 -6.40
C LYS A 147 13.23 8.49 -5.19
N SER A 148 12.06 8.62 -4.60
CA SER A 148 11.88 9.32 -3.33
C SER A 148 10.74 8.73 -2.53
N VAL A 149 10.85 8.85 -1.21
CA VAL A 149 9.80 8.53 -0.24
C VAL A 149 9.76 9.68 0.76
N THR A 150 8.64 10.38 0.83
CA THR A 150 8.40 11.44 1.81
C THR A 150 7.13 11.16 2.58
N LEU A 151 7.08 11.56 3.85
CA LEU A 151 5.89 11.38 4.67
C LEU A 151 5.25 12.76 4.92
N PRO A 152 4.25 13.16 4.12
CA PRO A 152 3.53 14.41 4.32
C PRO A 152 2.70 14.38 5.62
N ASP A 153 2.40 15.57 6.14
CA ASP A 153 1.59 15.73 7.36
C ASP A 153 0.10 15.44 7.14
N ASP A 154 -0.36 15.43 5.87
CA ASP A 154 -1.75 15.21 5.51
C ASP A 154 -2.02 13.73 5.13
N MET A 155 -3.25 13.30 5.31
CA MET A 155 -3.72 11.99 4.87
C MET A 155 -4.11 12.01 3.38
N PRO A 156 -3.94 10.89 2.64
CA PRO A 156 -4.43 10.82 1.28
C PRO A 156 -5.95 10.98 1.23
N VAL A 157 -6.44 11.61 0.18
CA VAL A 157 -7.88 11.78 -0.04
C VAL A 157 -8.47 10.43 -0.44
N SER A 158 -9.39 9.90 0.37
CA SER A 158 -10.16 8.72 0.03
C SER A 158 -11.36 9.09 -0.85
N HIS A 159 -11.67 8.28 -1.86
CA HIS A 159 -12.90 8.44 -2.61
C HIS A 159 -14.09 7.96 -1.77
N ARG A 160 -15.01 8.85 -1.43
CA ARG A 160 -16.27 8.46 -0.82
C ARG A 160 -17.10 7.72 -1.86
N ARG A 161 -17.53 6.50 -1.53
CA ARG A 161 -18.34 5.62 -2.41
C ARG A 161 -19.43 4.94 -1.58
N THR A 162 -20.54 4.64 -2.23
CA THR A 162 -21.41 3.54 -1.88
C THR A 162 -20.95 2.28 -2.62
N ILE A 163 -21.40 1.09 -2.21
CA ILE A 163 -21.01 -0.16 -2.86
C ILE A 163 -21.41 -0.16 -4.34
N ALA A 164 -22.60 0.34 -4.68
CA ALA A 164 -23.07 0.43 -6.06
C ALA A 164 -22.27 1.40 -6.95
N GLU A 165 -21.59 2.38 -6.36
CA GLU A 165 -20.77 3.35 -7.10
C GLU A 165 -19.37 2.82 -7.42
N ILE A 166 -18.91 1.75 -6.74
CA ILE A 166 -17.60 1.16 -7.00
C ILE A 166 -17.54 0.61 -8.43
N ASN A 167 -16.57 1.05 -9.18
CA ASN A 167 -16.43 0.73 -10.59
C ASN A 167 -14.95 0.42 -10.96
N PRO A 168 -14.64 -0.03 -12.20
CA PRO A 168 -13.26 -0.38 -12.59
C PRO A 168 -12.25 0.76 -12.49
N LEU A 169 -12.66 2.03 -12.48
CA LEU A 169 -11.75 3.17 -12.32
C LEU A 169 -11.25 3.30 -10.88
N ASP A 170 -12.00 2.74 -9.91
CA ASP A 170 -11.60 2.74 -8.50
C ASP A 170 -10.55 1.65 -8.16
N MET A 171 -10.18 0.77 -9.11
CA MET A 171 -9.16 -0.28 -8.87
C MET A 171 -7.85 0.29 -8.34
N SER A 172 -7.38 -0.27 -7.22
CA SER A 172 -6.21 0.15 -6.44
C SER A 172 -6.33 1.54 -5.81
N CYS A 173 -7.50 2.18 -5.86
CA CYS A 173 -7.78 3.45 -5.18
C CYS A 173 -8.27 3.21 -3.77
N LEU A 174 -7.92 4.12 -2.86
CA LEU A 174 -8.46 4.19 -1.51
C LEU A 174 -9.90 4.69 -1.55
N VAL A 175 -10.82 3.88 -1.08
CA VAL A 175 -12.23 4.24 -0.93
C VAL A 175 -12.62 4.31 0.54
N ARG A 176 -13.61 5.14 0.84
CA ARG A 176 -14.29 5.21 2.14
C ARG A 176 -15.76 4.91 1.93
N ILE A 177 -16.25 3.89 2.62
CA ILE A 177 -17.65 3.47 2.59
C ILE A 177 -18.23 3.59 3.99
N GLU A 178 -19.30 4.33 4.12
CA GLU A 178 -19.98 4.58 5.40
C GLU A 178 -21.20 3.65 5.56
N ASN A 179 -21.59 3.41 6.79
CA ASN A 179 -22.76 2.58 7.15
C ASN A 179 -22.70 1.16 6.56
N MET A 180 -21.51 0.56 6.54
CA MET A 180 -21.34 -0.83 6.14
C MET A 180 -21.71 -1.78 7.29
N ARG A 181 -22.39 -2.86 6.94
CA ARG A 181 -22.71 -3.97 7.84
C ARG A 181 -22.13 -5.27 7.29
N PHE A 182 -21.69 -6.14 8.18
CA PHE A 182 -21.23 -7.47 7.78
C PHE A 182 -22.39 -8.45 7.79
N ALA A 183 -22.60 -9.14 6.67
CA ALA A 183 -23.71 -10.10 6.51
C ALA A 183 -23.61 -11.31 7.49
N GLU A 184 -22.39 -11.64 7.91
CA GLU A 184 -22.07 -12.77 8.79
C GLU A 184 -21.78 -12.34 10.22
N ALA A 185 -22.23 -11.16 10.66
CA ALA A 185 -21.93 -10.58 11.97
C ALA A 185 -22.66 -11.31 13.12
N GLU A 186 -22.40 -12.61 13.24
CA GLU A 186 -22.80 -13.39 14.41
C GLU A 186 -21.70 -13.37 15.47
N ASP A 187 -22.07 -13.60 16.73
CA ASP A 187 -21.09 -13.64 17.82
C ASP A 187 -19.96 -14.63 17.54
N GLY A 188 -18.73 -14.13 17.51
CA GLY A 188 -17.52 -14.93 17.40
C GLY A 188 -16.99 -15.18 15.99
N VAL A 189 -17.66 -14.69 14.92
CA VAL A 189 -17.12 -14.79 13.56
C VAL A 189 -15.88 -13.93 13.45
N LYS A 190 -14.79 -14.54 12.96
CA LYS A 190 -13.47 -13.91 12.82
C LYS A 190 -13.23 -13.47 11.38
N TRP A 191 -12.28 -12.57 11.18
CA TRP A 191 -11.89 -12.14 9.85
C TRP A 191 -11.47 -13.30 8.95
N CYS A 192 -10.64 -14.24 9.46
CA CYS A 192 -10.23 -15.40 8.68
C CYS A 192 -10.78 -16.70 9.23
N ASN A 193 -11.17 -17.60 8.32
CA ASN A 193 -11.47 -18.96 8.65
C ASN A 193 -10.17 -19.73 8.96
N ARG A 194 -10.31 -20.79 9.75
CA ARG A 194 -9.22 -21.71 10.04
C ARG A 194 -9.45 -23.01 9.28
N ASP A 195 -8.45 -23.45 8.56
CA ASP A 195 -8.46 -24.76 7.93
C ASP A 195 -8.44 -25.87 9.00
N GLU A 196 -9.34 -26.80 8.94
CA GLU A 196 -9.55 -27.83 9.98
C GLU A 196 -8.42 -28.86 10.00
N GLU A 197 -7.82 -29.15 8.84
CA GLU A 197 -6.76 -30.16 8.72
C GLU A 197 -5.40 -29.63 9.16
N THR A 198 -5.05 -28.45 8.68
CA THR A 198 -3.74 -27.84 8.95
C THR A 198 -3.72 -26.95 10.17
N GLY A 199 -4.87 -26.51 10.64
CA GLY A 199 -5.03 -25.56 11.72
C GLY A 199 -4.53 -24.14 11.38
N ARG A 200 -4.21 -23.84 10.11
CA ARG A 200 -3.77 -22.53 9.65
C ARG A 200 -4.96 -21.65 9.30
N TYR A 201 -4.77 -20.34 9.46
CA TYR A 201 -5.72 -19.39 8.91
C TYR A 201 -5.55 -19.32 7.39
N ILE A 202 -6.65 -19.20 6.68
CA ILE A 202 -6.70 -19.14 5.21
C ILE A 202 -7.29 -17.81 4.77
N THR A 203 -6.86 -17.36 3.59
CA THR A 203 -7.46 -16.19 2.95
C THR A 203 -8.97 -16.39 2.86
N THR A 204 -9.71 -15.43 3.39
CA THR A 204 -11.17 -15.50 3.54
C THR A 204 -11.81 -14.27 2.92
N VAL A 205 -12.98 -14.47 2.32
CA VAL A 205 -13.82 -13.37 1.85
C VAL A 205 -14.99 -13.24 2.83
N ARG A 206 -15.14 -12.04 3.43
CA ARG A 206 -16.33 -11.67 4.21
C ARG A 206 -17.20 -10.76 3.38
N TYR A 207 -18.50 -10.95 3.48
CA TYR A 207 -19.43 -10.11 2.74
C TYR A 207 -19.95 -8.98 3.63
N ALA A 208 -19.86 -7.77 3.09
CA ALA A 208 -20.41 -6.59 3.73
C ALA A 208 -21.39 -5.91 2.78
N GLU A 209 -22.35 -5.21 3.35
CA GLU A 209 -23.42 -4.52 2.62
C GLU A 209 -23.58 -3.08 3.10
N ASP A 210 -24.05 -2.22 2.23
CA ASP A 210 -24.68 -0.94 2.53
C ASP A 210 -26.11 -0.93 1.94
N ASP A 211 -26.80 0.19 1.99
CA ASP A 211 -28.17 0.30 1.44
C ASP A 211 -28.22 0.19 -0.09
N THR A 212 -27.06 0.09 -0.79
CA THR A 212 -26.95 0.09 -2.25
C THR A 212 -26.48 -1.24 -2.84
N GLY A 213 -25.85 -2.11 -2.05
CA GLY A 213 -25.35 -3.38 -2.55
C GLY A 213 -24.57 -4.20 -1.54
N VAL A 214 -23.95 -5.26 -2.05
CA VAL A 214 -23.10 -6.20 -1.30
C VAL A 214 -21.76 -6.31 -1.98
N ILE A 215 -20.67 -6.37 -1.21
CA ILE A 215 -19.30 -6.54 -1.71
C ILE A 215 -18.51 -7.50 -0.82
N GLY A 216 -17.60 -8.28 -1.44
CA GLY A 216 -16.65 -9.10 -0.69
C GLY A 216 -15.50 -8.26 -0.14
N ILE A 217 -15.09 -8.53 1.09
CA ILE A 217 -13.86 -8.04 1.71
C ILE A 217 -12.91 -9.22 1.82
N VAL A 218 -11.79 -9.17 1.09
CA VAL A 218 -10.77 -10.21 1.16
C VAL A 218 -9.76 -9.89 2.26
N VAL A 219 -9.49 -10.88 3.11
CA VAL A 219 -8.51 -10.79 4.20
C VAL A 219 -7.57 -11.98 4.12
N ASP A 220 -6.27 -11.73 4.07
CA ASP A 220 -5.29 -12.79 3.98
C ASP A 220 -5.10 -13.52 5.31
N GLY A 221 -4.88 -14.85 5.21
CA GLY A 221 -4.69 -15.70 6.39
C GLY A 221 -3.47 -15.36 7.24
N ASP A 222 -2.54 -14.58 6.69
CA ASP A 222 -1.34 -14.10 7.41
C ASP A 222 -1.50 -12.67 7.96
N CYS A 223 -2.64 -12.02 7.71
CA CYS A 223 -2.93 -10.68 8.22
C CYS A 223 -2.96 -10.67 9.75
N ASP A 224 -2.48 -9.60 10.38
CA ASP A 224 -2.31 -9.50 11.83
C ASP A 224 -3.62 -9.59 12.61
N TYR A 225 -4.70 -9.02 12.06
CA TYR A 225 -6.04 -9.03 12.67
C TYR A 225 -6.91 -10.23 12.26
N ARG A 226 -6.37 -11.25 11.57
CA ARG A 226 -7.09 -12.45 11.10
C ARG A 226 -7.93 -13.17 12.17
N MET A 227 -7.52 -13.05 13.45
CA MET A 227 -8.19 -13.69 14.59
C MET A 227 -9.22 -12.79 15.29
N GLU A 228 -9.26 -11.52 14.95
CA GLU A 228 -10.22 -10.59 15.53
C GLU A 228 -11.63 -10.89 15.01
N GLN A 229 -12.61 -10.49 15.76
CA GLN A 229 -14.01 -10.62 15.34
C GLN A 229 -14.36 -9.54 14.32
N ILE A 230 -15.16 -9.90 13.34
CA ILE A 230 -15.75 -8.89 12.43
C ILE A 230 -16.73 -8.02 13.22
N PRO A 231 -16.85 -6.72 12.86
CA PRO A 231 -17.79 -5.82 13.53
C PRO A 231 -19.23 -6.30 13.44
N SER A 232 -19.98 -6.18 14.55
CA SER A 232 -21.42 -6.43 14.61
C SER A 232 -22.28 -5.19 14.35
N ASP A 233 -21.68 -4.01 14.49
CA ASP A 233 -22.34 -2.71 14.31
C ASP A 233 -22.02 -2.13 12.93
N ASP A 234 -22.79 -1.10 12.54
CA ASP A 234 -22.49 -0.32 11.34
C ASP A 234 -21.12 0.34 11.49
N VAL A 235 -20.32 0.30 10.43
CA VAL A 235 -18.95 0.83 10.44
C VAL A 235 -18.68 1.72 9.23
N THR A 236 -17.66 2.56 9.36
CA THR A 236 -17.00 3.20 8.20
C THR A 236 -15.76 2.40 7.86
N CYS A 237 -15.67 1.96 6.61
CA CYS A 237 -14.55 1.17 6.10
C CYS A 237 -13.65 1.99 5.18
N TYR A 238 -12.35 1.95 5.42
CA TYR A 238 -11.30 2.43 4.51
C TYR A 238 -10.61 1.22 3.88
N ALA A 239 -10.68 1.12 2.58
CA ALA A 239 -10.15 -0.02 1.84
C ALA A 239 -9.65 0.40 0.45
N ILE A 240 -8.77 -0.39 -0.15
CA ILE A 240 -8.53 -0.31 -1.58
C ILE A 240 -9.53 -1.22 -2.31
N VAL A 241 -9.91 -0.81 -3.52
CA VAL A 241 -10.64 -1.69 -4.43
C VAL A 241 -9.64 -2.63 -5.09
N ASP A 242 -9.85 -3.93 -4.92
CA ASP A 242 -8.96 -4.99 -5.40
C ASP A 242 -9.72 -6.00 -6.27
N SER A 243 -9.00 -6.95 -6.87
CA SER A 243 -9.53 -8.06 -7.65
C SER A 243 -9.08 -9.38 -7.01
N TYR A 244 -10.02 -10.23 -6.65
CA TYR A 244 -9.76 -11.56 -6.10
C TYR A 244 -10.68 -12.59 -6.76
N ALA A 245 -10.13 -13.72 -7.22
CA ALA A 245 -10.87 -14.76 -7.95
C ALA A 245 -11.75 -14.19 -9.09
N SER A 246 -11.23 -13.21 -9.82
CA SER A 246 -11.90 -12.50 -10.92
C SER A 246 -13.15 -11.69 -10.49
N GLN A 247 -13.30 -11.44 -9.21
CA GLN A 247 -14.34 -10.57 -8.67
C GLN A 247 -13.72 -9.30 -8.12
N ARG A 248 -14.47 -8.20 -8.19
CA ARG A 248 -14.11 -6.95 -7.52
C ARG A 248 -14.44 -7.08 -6.05
N VAL A 249 -13.46 -6.78 -5.21
CA VAL A 249 -13.53 -6.90 -3.76
C VAL A 249 -12.92 -5.66 -3.11
N LEU A 250 -13.08 -5.55 -1.81
CA LEU A 250 -12.34 -4.60 -0.99
C LEU A 250 -11.21 -5.32 -0.25
N ARG A 251 -10.11 -4.62 -0.05
CA ARG A 251 -9.03 -4.99 0.87
C ARG A 251 -8.86 -3.85 1.87
N ILE A 252 -9.16 -4.11 3.13
CA ILE A 252 -9.02 -3.11 4.20
C ILE A 252 -7.56 -2.68 4.27
N THR A 253 -7.31 -1.41 4.51
CA THR A 253 -5.96 -0.89 4.64
C THR A 253 -5.73 -0.37 6.04
N ASN A 254 -4.58 -0.73 6.62
CA ASN A 254 -4.19 -0.34 7.98
C ASN A 254 -5.29 -0.58 9.02
N HIS A 255 -5.99 -1.72 8.91
CA HIS A 255 -7.14 -2.07 9.75
C HIS A 255 -8.19 -0.94 9.83
N GLY A 256 -8.47 -0.34 8.67
CA GLY A 256 -9.26 0.89 8.50
C GLY A 256 -10.76 0.71 8.74
N ILE A 257 -11.13 0.13 9.88
CA ILE A 257 -12.52 0.04 10.35
C ILE A 257 -12.72 1.07 11.45
N ILE A 258 -13.70 1.94 11.26
CA ILE A 258 -14.08 2.96 12.25
C ILE A 258 -15.50 2.66 12.70
N HIS A 259 -15.67 2.41 13.98
CA HIS A 259 -16.98 2.33 14.62
C HIS A 259 -17.58 3.74 14.78
N PRO A 260 -18.91 3.89 14.71
CA PRO A 260 -19.60 5.17 14.84
C PRO A 260 -19.40 5.85 16.21
#